data_5684012e38b57eaccaafada915a02ad3
#
_entry.id   5684012e38b57eaccaafada915a02ad3
#
_cell.length_a   1.000
_cell.length_b   1.000
_cell.length_c   1.000
_cell.angle_alpha   90.00
_cell.angle_beta   90.00
_cell.angle_gamma   90.00
#
_symmetry.space_group_name_H-M   'P 1'
#
loop_
_entity.id
_entity.type
_entity.pdbx_description
1 polymer ?
#
loop_
_entity_poly.entity_id
_entity_poly.type
_entity_poly.pdbx_seq_one_letter_code
_entity_poly.pdbx_strand_id
1 'polypeptide(L)'
;DRSSAASDVYKRQTLDILREMKYYQNAWTNQYDIWFSIYSTPSESLTDRFCRLDKERFGEIPDITDKGYYQNSFHYDVRKDVTPFEKLDFEKDYPYYASGGFIHYCEYPKLNHNIKALEAVWDYSYDKVGYLGTNIPIDHCYKCDYDGDFETTENGYKCPNCGNSDPKTVDVVKRTCGYLGNPVQRPVIEGRQKEICARVKHMKEPRS
;
A
#
# COMPACT_ATOMS: atom_id res chain seq x y z
N ASP A 1 -16.95 0.22 -17.41
CA ASP A 1 -16.82 -0.71 -16.31
C ASP A 1 -17.23 -0.04 -15.00
N ARG A 2 -18.18 -0.65 -14.29
CA ARG A 2 -18.70 -0.11 -13.02
C ARG A 2 -17.61 0.09 -11.95
N SER A 3 -16.59 -0.75 -11.96
CA SER A 3 -15.45 -0.68 -11.02
C SER A 3 -14.59 0.56 -11.27
N SER A 4 -14.32 0.91 -12.52
CA SER A 4 -13.55 2.09 -12.90
C SER A 4 -14.32 3.37 -12.57
N ALA A 5 -15.61 3.43 -12.90
CA ALA A 5 -16.45 4.58 -12.58
C ALA A 5 -16.58 4.85 -11.07
N ALA A 6 -16.68 3.78 -10.24
CA ALA A 6 -16.71 3.92 -8.78
C ALA A 6 -15.37 4.45 -8.23
N SER A 7 -14.25 3.97 -8.78
CA SER A 7 -12.91 4.47 -8.41
C SER A 7 -12.72 5.94 -8.77
N ASP A 8 -13.24 6.39 -9.91
CA ASP A 8 -13.17 7.78 -10.36
C ASP A 8 -14.03 8.71 -9.49
N VAL A 9 -15.22 8.27 -9.09
CA VAL A 9 -16.09 9.01 -8.16
C VAL A 9 -15.40 9.14 -6.80
N TYR A 10 -14.86 8.06 -6.26
CA TYR A 10 -14.14 8.06 -5.00
C TYR A 10 -12.92 9.00 -5.05
N LYS A 11 -12.11 8.92 -6.12
CA LYS A 11 -10.96 9.81 -6.32
C LYS A 11 -11.39 11.27 -6.31
N ARG A 12 -12.46 11.62 -7.03
CA ARG A 12 -12.99 13.00 -7.11
C ARG A 12 -13.41 13.51 -5.74
N GLN A 13 -14.21 12.74 -5.00
CA GLN A 13 -14.64 13.10 -3.65
C GLN A 13 -13.46 13.31 -2.70
N THR A 14 -12.46 12.44 -2.75
CA THR A 14 -11.26 12.57 -1.93
C THR A 14 -10.47 13.83 -2.28
N LEU A 15 -10.31 14.15 -3.56
CA LEU A 15 -9.64 15.37 -4.00
C LEU A 15 -10.42 16.64 -3.58
N ASP A 16 -11.74 16.60 -3.56
CA ASP A 16 -12.55 17.73 -3.08
C ASP A 16 -12.33 17.98 -1.57
N ILE A 17 -12.28 16.91 -0.76
CA ILE A 17 -11.92 17.01 0.67
C ILE A 17 -10.51 17.58 0.84
N LEU A 18 -9.55 17.11 0.08
CA LEU A 18 -8.16 17.58 0.16
C LEU A 18 -8.01 19.05 -0.26
N ARG A 19 -8.79 19.52 -1.25
CA ARG A 19 -8.83 20.95 -1.63
C ARG A 19 -9.33 21.80 -0.47
N GLU A 20 -10.38 21.36 0.20
CA GLU A 20 -10.92 22.04 1.38
C GLU A 20 -9.90 22.08 2.52
N MET A 21 -9.25 20.97 2.82
CA MET A 21 -8.17 20.91 3.82
C MET A 21 -7.00 21.85 3.46
N LYS A 22 -6.61 21.90 2.18
CA LYS A 22 -5.55 22.80 1.69
C LYS A 22 -5.93 24.27 1.82
N TYR A 23 -7.20 24.61 1.59
CA TYR A 23 -7.71 25.95 1.82
C TYR A 23 -7.51 26.37 3.28
N TYR A 24 -7.94 25.56 4.23
CA TYR A 24 -7.78 25.87 5.66
C TYR A 24 -6.30 25.87 6.08
N GLN A 25 -5.48 24.97 5.57
CA GLN A 25 -4.04 25.00 5.80
C GLN A 25 -3.44 26.37 5.45
N ASN A 26 -3.77 26.89 4.26
CA ASN A 26 -3.26 28.18 3.79
C ASN A 26 -3.83 29.34 4.63
N ALA A 27 -5.11 29.31 4.97
CA ALA A 27 -5.77 30.31 5.80
C ALA A 27 -5.12 30.39 7.19
N TRP A 28 -4.87 29.26 7.84
CA TRP A 28 -4.23 29.22 9.16
C TRP A 28 -2.75 29.60 9.10
N THR A 29 -2.01 29.20 8.07
CA THR A 29 -0.64 29.65 7.84
C THR A 29 -0.57 31.17 7.79
N ASN A 30 -1.47 31.81 7.04
CA ASN A 30 -1.52 33.26 6.95
C ASN A 30 -2.01 33.95 8.24
N GLN A 31 -2.98 33.33 8.93
CA GLN A 31 -3.54 33.90 10.16
C GLN A 31 -2.57 33.87 11.34
N TYR A 32 -1.81 32.78 11.48
CA TYR A 32 -0.99 32.53 12.64
C TYR A 32 0.51 32.73 12.39
N ASP A 33 0.92 33.01 11.16
CA ASP A 33 2.32 33.09 10.71
C ASP A 33 3.13 31.84 11.11
N ILE A 34 2.47 30.66 11.02
CA ILE A 34 3.02 29.34 11.31
C ILE A 34 2.80 28.44 10.10
N TRP A 35 3.84 27.75 9.67
CA TRP A 35 3.71 26.78 8.59
C TRP A 35 2.90 25.55 9.04
N PHE A 36 1.76 25.33 8.41
CA PHE A 36 0.99 24.10 8.53
C PHE A 36 1.22 23.22 7.31
N SER A 37 1.28 21.90 7.51
CA SER A 37 1.38 20.94 6.41
C SER A 37 0.42 19.77 6.61
N ILE A 38 -0.04 19.21 5.49
CA ILE A 38 -0.83 17.98 5.46
C ILE A 38 0.12 16.87 5.04
N TYR A 39 0.13 15.75 5.75
CA TYR A 39 0.87 14.57 5.32
C TYR A 39 0.00 13.32 5.38
N SER A 40 0.32 12.39 4.50
CA SER A 40 -0.39 11.13 4.36
C SER A 40 0.28 10.09 5.24
N THR A 41 -0.24 9.92 6.46
CA THR A 41 0.35 8.99 7.44
C THR A 41 -0.06 7.57 7.15
N PRO A 42 0.89 6.66 6.96
CA PRO A 42 0.59 5.23 7.00
C PRO A 42 0.19 4.83 8.42
N SER A 43 -1.01 4.28 8.56
CA SER A 43 -1.57 3.88 9.85
C SER A 43 -1.24 2.43 10.15
N GLU A 44 -0.34 2.16 11.09
CA GLU A 44 0.09 0.79 11.40
C GLU A 44 -0.99 0.02 12.16
N SER A 45 -1.53 0.61 13.22
CA SER A 45 -2.42 -0.05 14.18
C SER A 45 -3.89 0.35 14.07
N LEU A 46 -4.28 1.08 13.03
CA LEU A 46 -5.66 1.57 12.85
C LEU A 46 -6.34 1.06 11.58
N THR A 47 -5.67 0.17 10.84
CA THR A 47 -6.12 -0.30 9.52
C THR A 47 -7.53 -0.90 9.54
N ASP A 48 -7.91 -1.61 10.60
CA ASP A 48 -9.24 -2.24 10.75
C ASP A 48 -10.20 -1.44 11.63
N ARG A 49 -9.71 -0.52 12.45
CA ARG A 49 -10.51 0.14 13.48
C ARG A 49 -11.74 0.84 12.93
N PHE A 50 -11.55 1.72 11.96
CA PHE A 50 -12.68 2.46 11.38
C PHE A 50 -13.55 1.58 10.49
N CYS A 51 -12.98 0.64 9.77
CA CYS A 51 -13.73 -0.33 8.99
C CYS A 51 -14.69 -1.15 9.87
N ARG A 52 -14.22 -1.59 11.05
CA ARG A 52 -15.05 -2.29 12.02
C ARG A 52 -16.18 -1.41 12.55
N LEU A 53 -15.87 -0.18 12.99
CA LEU A 53 -16.86 0.77 13.49
C LEU A 53 -17.92 1.13 12.44
N ASP A 54 -17.50 1.30 11.19
CA ASP A 54 -18.41 1.58 10.09
C ASP A 54 -19.28 0.35 9.76
N LYS A 55 -18.72 -0.84 9.81
CA LYS A 55 -19.48 -2.09 9.64
C LYS A 55 -20.52 -2.28 10.76
N GLU A 56 -20.18 -1.96 12.00
CA GLU A 56 -21.13 -1.97 13.14
C GLU A 56 -22.27 -0.95 12.95
N ARG A 57 -21.95 0.24 12.40
CA ARG A 57 -22.92 1.33 12.25
C ARG A 57 -23.78 1.23 10.99
N PHE A 58 -23.19 0.83 9.87
CA PHE A 58 -23.80 0.88 8.54
C PHE A 58 -24.04 -0.49 7.90
N GLY A 59 -23.59 -1.56 8.56
CA GLY A 59 -23.63 -2.92 8.03
C GLY A 59 -22.47 -3.23 7.07
N GLU A 60 -22.56 -4.42 6.46
CA GLU A 60 -21.60 -4.84 5.46
C GLU A 60 -21.91 -4.20 4.11
N ILE A 61 -20.99 -3.39 3.61
CA ILE A 61 -21.09 -2.70 2.33
C ILE A 61 -19.99 -3.26 1.41
N PRO A 62 -20.39 -3.86 0.25
CA PRO A 62 -19.44 -4.43 -0.70
C PRO A 62 -18.36 -3.44 -1.14
N ASP A 63 -17.13 -3.90 -1.25
CA ASP A 63 -15.92 -3.13 -1.58
C ASP A 63 -15.53 -2.02 -0.58
N ILE A 64 -16.28 -1.84 0.51
CA ILE A 64 -16.03 -0.84 1.54
C ILE A 64 -15.73 -1.50 2.88
N THR A 65 -16.74 -2.05 3.57
CA THR A 65 -16.58 -2.62 4.91
C THR A 65 -16.44 -4.14 4.94
N ASP A 66 -16.67 -4.82 3.82
CA ASP A 66 -16.62 -6.28 3.69
C ASP A 66 -15.21 -6.87 3.84
N LYS A 67 -14.19 -6.13 3.44
CA LYS A 67 -12.78 -6.56 3.48
C LYS A 67 -12.13 -6.56 4.86
N GLY A 68 -12.78 -5.91 5.86
CA GLY A 68 -12.31 -5.87 7.25
C GLY A 68 -11.12 -4.94 7.50
N TYR A 69 -10.74 -4.09 6.52
CA TYR A 69 -9.70 -3.07 6.65
C TYR A 69 -9.95 -1.91 5.69
N TYR A 70 -9.37 -0.75 5.99
CA TYR A 70 -9.26 0.36 5.05
C TYR A 70 -7.84 0.51 4.53
N GLN A 71 -7.72 1.04 3.30
CA GLN A 71 -6.42 1.36 2.73
C GLN A 71 -5.74 2.45 3.54
N ASN A 72 -4.40 2.38 3.61
CA ASN A 72 -3.64 3.49 4.15
C ASN A 72 -3.62 4.64 3.16
N SER A 73 -3.70 5.86 3.68
CA SER A 73 -3.57 7.07 2.89
C SER A 73 -4.55 7.07 1.70
N PHE A 74 -4.11 7.51 0.54
CA PHE A 74 -4.91 7.59 -0.68
C PHE A 74 -4.48 6.55 -1.72
N HIS A 75 -3.93 5.43 -1.27
CA HIS A 75 -3.47 4.37 -2.17
C HIS A 75 -4.63 3.69 -2.90
N TYR A 76 -4.34 3.30 -4.13
CA TYR A 76 -5.25 2.45 -4.89
C TYR A 76 -5.46 1.12 -4.17
N ASP A 77 -6.65 0.53 -4.28
CA ASP A 77 -6.98 -0.73 -3.58
C ASP A 77 -5.99 -1.84 -3.96
N VAL A 78 -5.34 -2.41 -2.96
CA VAL A 78 -4.29 -3.43 -3.11
C VAL A 78 -4.76 -4.72 -3.80
N ARG A 79 -6.09 -4.93 -3.87
CA ARG A 79 -6.71 -6.07 -4.56
C ARG A 79 -6.84 -5.89 -6.07
N LYS A 80 -6.64 -4.68 -6.57
CA LYS A 80 -6.83 -4.37 -8.00
C LYS A 80 -5.59 -4.79 -8.80
N ASP A 81 -5.83 -5.61 -9.83
CA ASP A 81 -4.81 -6.01 -10.81
C ASP A 81 -4.61 -4.85 -11.80
N VAL A 82 -3.72 -3.95 -11.44
CA VAL A 82 -3.34 -2.78 -12.23
C VAL A 82 -1.83 -2.73 -12.43
N THR A 83 -1.40 -2.12 -13.53
CA THR A 83 0.01 -1.88 -13.77
C THR A 83 0.56 -0.79 -12.85
N PRO A 84 1.91 -0.71 -12.65
CA PRO A 84 2.51 0.40 -11.91
C PRO A 84 2.16 1.76 -12.50
N PHE A 85 2.01 1.85 -13.82
CA PHE A 85 1.67 3.07 -14.54
C PHE A 85 0.25 3.55 -14.23
N GLU A 86 -0.73 2.63 -14.29
CA GLU A 86 -2.13 2.93 -13.93
C GLU A 86 -2.25 3.34 -12.47
N LYS A 87 -1.53 2.67 -11.56
CA LYS A 87 -1.49 3.03 -10.15
C LYS A 87 -0.90 4.42 -9.94
N LEU A 88 0.21 4.75 -10.61
CA LEU A 88 0.82 6.08 -10.59
C LEU A 88 -0.13 7.15 -11.12
N ASP A 89 -0.83 6.90 -12.23
CA ASP A 89 -1.81 7.83 -12.78
C ASP A 89 -3.00 8.08 -11.85
N PHE A 90 -3.40 7.08 -11.10
CA PHE A 90 -4.44 7.25 -10.08
C PHE A 90 -3.94 8.11 -8.91
N GLU A 91 -2.71 7.88 -8.42
CA GLU A 91 -2.20 8.48 -7.18
C GLU A 91 -1.47 9.82 -7.37
N LYS A 92 -1.05 10.18 -8.58
CA LYS A 92 -0.21 11.37 -8.87
C LYS A 92 -0.80 12.71 -8.43
N ASP A 93 -2.11 12.81 -8.26
CA ASP A 93 -2.76 14.07 -7.89
C ASP A 93 -2.74 14.34 -6.38
N TYR A 94 -2.55 13.30 -5.55
CA TYR A 94 -2.57 13.42 -4.09
C TYR A 94 -1.34 14.11 -3.48
N PRO A 95 -0.11 13.88 -3.94
CA PRO A 95 1.09 14.51 -3.40
C PRO A 95 1.04 16.04 -3.38
N TYR A 96 0.36 16.66 -4.32
CA TYR A 96 0.16 18.10 -4.36
C TYR A 96 -0.50 18.66 -3.09
N TYR A 97 -1.45 17.90 -2.51
CA TYR A 97 -2.15 18.29 -1.29
C TYR A 97 -1.43 17.88 -0.03
N ALA A 98 -0.56 16.89 -0.09
CA ALA A 98 0.18 16.33 1.03
C ALA A 98 1.59 16.95 1.13
N SER A 99 1.66 18.24 1.40
CA SER A 99 2.94 18.99 1.48
C SER A 99 3.88 18.50 2.58
N GLY A 100 3.37 17.77 3.57
CA GLY A 100 4.16 17.13 4.63
C GLY A 100 4.71 15.75 4.26
N GLY A 101 4.25 15.15 3.16
CA GLY A 101 4.76 13.91 2.62
C GLY A 101 3.69 12.92 2.15
N PHE A 102 3.99 12.22 1.08
CA PHE A 102 3.24 11.11 0.52
C PHE A 102 4.22 10.13 -0.10
N ILE A 103 4.08 8.84 0.20
CA ILE A 103 4.92 7.79 -0.39
C ILE A 103 4.05 6.94 -1.30
N HIS A 104 4.39 6.88 -2.57
CA HIS A 104 3.77 5.96 -3.52
C HIS A 104 4.46 4.59 -3.45
N TYR A 105 3.68 3.50 -3.43
CA TYR A 105 4.20 2.14 -3.38
C TYR A 105 3.75 1.30 -4.55
N CYS A 106 4.68 0.53 -5.13
CA CYS A 106 4.36 -0.54 -6.06
C CYS A 106 4.85 -1.88 -5.51
N GLU A 107 4.03 -2.91 -5.68
CA GLU A 107 4.36 -4.29 -5.35
C GLU A 107 4.89 -4.99 -6.60
N TYR A 108 6.13 -5.47 -6.56
CA TYR A 108 6.78 -6.13 -7.70
C TYR A 108 7.01 -7.61 -7.42
N PRO A 109 7.06 -8.45 -8.46
CA PRO A 109 7.67 -9.78 -8.36
C PRO A 109 9.19 -9.65 -8.21
N LYS A 110 9.89 -10.77 -8.08
CA LYS A 110 11.35 -10.78 -8.10
C LYS A 110 11.85 -10.37 -9.50
N LEU A 111 12.58 -9.25 -9.60
CA LEU A 111 12.95 -8.61 -10.87
C LEU A 111 14.39 -8.93 -11.34
N ASN A 112 15.00 -10.02 -10.88
CA ASN A 112 16.40 -10.35 -11.14
C ASN A 112 16.80 -10.35 -12.62
N HIS A 113 15.85 -10.56 -13.52
CA HIS A 113 16.09 -10.64 -14.96
C HIS A 113 15.42 -9.51 -15.75
N ASN A 114 14.79 -8.55 -15.08
CA ASN A 114 14.05 -7.48 -15.76
C ASN A 114 14.20 -6.10 -15.08
N ILE A 115 15.43 -5.70 -14.83
CA ILE A 115 15.75 -4.38 -14.26
C ILE A 115 15.22 -3.24 -15.14
N LYS A 116 15.21 -3.42 -16.46
CA LYS A 116 14.67 -2.41 -17.40
C LYS A 116 13.19 -2.10 -17.18
N ALA A 117 12.40 -3.06 -16.73
CA ALA A 117 11.01 -2.79 -16.38
C ALA A 117 10.89 -1.89 -15.14
N LEU A 118 11.80 -2.05 -14.17
CA LEU A 118 11.87 -1.17 -13.01
C LEU A 118 12.33 0.24 -13.39
N GLU A 119 13.36 0.36 -14.23
CA GLU A 119 13.84 1.65 -14.77
C GLU A 119 12.70 2.40 -15.46
N ALA A 120 11.92 1.73 -16.31
CA ALA A 120 10.78 2.34 -17.00
C ALA A 120 9.72 2.90 -16.03
N VAL A 121 9.48 2.21 -14.89
CA VAL A 121 8.56 2.72 -13.85
C VAL A 121 9.17 3.91 -13.11
N TRP A 122 10.45 3.88 -12.81
CA TRP A 122 11.16 4.99 -12.16
C TRP A 122 11.15 6.23 -13.04
N ASP A 123 11.48 6.10 -14.33
CA ASP A 123 11.44 7.20 -15.29
C ASP A 123 10.02 7.79 -15.40
N TYR A 124 9.01 6.93 -15.46
CA TYR A 124 7.61 7.36 -15.51
C TYR A 124 7.14 8.07 -14.23
N SER A 125 7.69 7.70 -13.07
CA SER A 125 7.31 8.26 -11.77
C SER A 125 7.97 9.60 -11.47
N TYR A 126 9.08 9.93 -12.15
CA TYR A 126 10.00 10.99 -11.77
C TYR A 126 9.35 12.38 -11.62
N ASP A 127 8.42 12.71 -12.51
CA ASP A 127 7.68 13.98 -12.49
C ASP A 127 6.26 13.89 -11.85
N LYS A 128 5.88 12.72 -11.35
CA LYS A 128 4.52 12.46 -10.85
C LYS A 128 4.44 12.34 -9.34
N VAL A 129 5.44 11.75 -8.71
CA VAL A 129 5.46 11.53 -7.25
C VAL A 129 6.81 11.91 -6.67
N GLY A 130 6.80 12.55 -5.50
CA GLY A 130 8.03 12.99 -4.82
C GLY A 130 8.79 11.86 -4.12
N TYR A 131 8.12 10.73 -3.86
CA TYR A 131 8.74 9.57 -3.23
C TYR A 131 8.08 8.27 -3.72
N LEU A 132 8.88 7.42 -4.35
CA LEU A 132 8.50 6.10 -4.84
C LEU A 132 9.13 4.99 -3.98
N GLY A 133 8.30 4.18 -3.33
CA GLY A 133 8.71 2.97 -2.64
C GLY A 133 8.63 1.75 -3.57
N THR A 134 9.72 1.03 -3.72
CA THR A 134 9.82 -0.18 -4.56
C THR A 134 9.80 -1.42 -3.67
N ASN A 135 8.68 -2.17 -3.69
CA ASN A 135 8.53 -3.37 -2.88
C ASN A 135 8.85 -4.63 -3.71
N ILE A 136 10.05 -5.15 -3.56
CA ILE A 136 10.50 -6.42 -4.15
C ILE A 136 10.56 -7.47 -3.04
N PRO A 137 10.14 -8.73 -3.29
CA PRO A 137 10.24 -9.81 -2.31
C PRO A 137 11.68 -10.12 -1.94
N ILE A 138 11.97 -10.11 -0.63
CA ILE A 138 13.28 -10.41 -0.05
C ILE A 138 13.18 -11.35 1.15
N ASP A 139 12.13 -12.16 1.21
CA ASP A 139 11.98 -13.16 2.26
C ASP A 139 13.02 -14.26 2.09
N HIS A 140 13.56 -14.79 3.21
CA HIS A 140 14.58 -15.84 3.22
C HIS A 140 14.18 -17.02 4.11
N CYS A 141 14.49 -18.24 3.65
CA CYS A 141 14.31 -19.47 4.42
C CYS A 141 15.66 -20.13 4.72
N TYR A 142 16.10 -20.04 5.96
CA TYR A 142 17.37 -20.65 6.41
C TYR A 142 17.36 -22.19 6.38
N LYS A 143 16.20 -22.84 6.22
CA LYS A 143 16.09 -24.29 6.14
C LYS A 143 16.39 -24.85 4.74
N CYS A 144 16.05 -24.13 3.68
CA CYS A 144 16.20 -24.60 2.31
C CYS A 144 16.85 -23.59 1.37
N ASP A 145 17.38 -22.50 1.92
CA ASP A 145 18.09 -21.43 1.21
C ASP A 145 17.24 -20.76 0.10
N TYR A 146 15.92 -20.70 0.31
CA TYR A 146 15.02 -20.03 -0.63
C TYR A 146 15.00 -18.53 -0.40
N ASP A 147 15.22 -17.76 -1.46
CA ASP A 147 15.07 -16.30 -1.49
C ASP A 147 13.92 -15.91 -2.41
N GLY A 148 12.95 -15.17 -1.89
CA GLY A 148 11.83 -14.71 -2.72
C GLY A 148 10.62 -14.26 -1.95
N ASP A 149 9.44 -14.51 -2.49
CA ASP A 149 8.16 -14.16 -1.89
C ASP A 149 7.58 -15.37 -1.16
N PHE A 150 7.35 -15.24 0.14
CA PHE A 150 6.68 -16.28 0.92
C PHE A 150 5.18 -16.25 0.67
N GLU A 151 4.56 -17.42 0.69
CA GLU A 151 3.10 -17.52 0.74
C GLU A 151 2.59 -16.79 1.97
N THR A 152 1.76 -15.77 1.75
CA THR A 152 1.14 -14.98 2.82
C THR A 152 -0.28 -15.50 3.05
N THR A 153 -0.59 -15.84 4.28
CA THR A 153 -1.91 -16.31 4.72
C THR A 153 -2.43 -15.45 5.87
N GLU A 154 -3.70 -15.55 6.18
CA GLU A 154 -4.28 -14.89 7.36
C GLU A 154 -3.61 -15.33 8.67
N ASN A 155 -3.04 -16.52 8.70
CA ASN A 155 -2.40 -17.13 9.87
C ASN A 155 -0.87 -16.98 9.90
N GLY A 156 -0.27 -16.32 8.91
CA GLY A 156 1.17 -16.08 8.85
C GLY A 156 1.80 -16.34 7.48
N TYR A 157 3.05 -16.77 7.49
CA TYR A 157 3.91 -16.86 6.31
C TYR A 157 4.53 -18.25 6.18
N LYS A 158 4.67 -18.72 4.96
CA LYS A 158 5.18 -20.04 4.66
C LYS A 158 6.11 -20.01 3.47
N CYS A 159 7.28 -20.66 3.59
CA CYS A 159 8.20 -20.83 2.48
C CYS A 159 7.56 -21.67 1.36
N PRO A 160 7.47 -21.19 0.12
CA PRO A 160 6.84 -21.92 -0.97
C PRO A 160 7.64 -23.15 -1.41
N ASN A 161 8.96 -23.20 -1.13
CA ASN A 161 9.83 -24.30 -1.52
C ASN A 161 9.75 -25.50 -0.56
N CYS A 162 9.78 -25.29 0.75
CA CYS A 162 9.84 -26.37 1.74
C CYS A 162 8.73 -26.38 2.78
N GLY A 163 7.81 -25.42 2.71
CA GLY A 163 6.71 -25.30 3.64
C GLY A 163 7.09 -24.80 5.04
N ASN A 164 8.33 -24.37 5.25
CA ASN A 164 8.81 -23.89 6.55
C ASN A 164 8.08 -22.59 6.95
N SER A 165 7.59 -22.55 8.19
CA SER A 165 6.97 -21.37 8.82
C SER A 165 7.51 -21.09 10.22
N ASP A 166 8.61 -21.76 10.62
CA ASP A 166 9.23 -21.57 11.94
C ASP A 166 9.87 -20.18 12.04
N PRO A 167 9.40 -19.30 12.95
CA PRO A 167 9.92 -17.95 13.14
C PRO A 167 11.44 -17.86 13.39
N LYS A 168 12.05 -18.93 13.86
CA LYS A 168 13.51 -18.96 14.12
C LYS A 168 14.34 -19.24 12.89
N THR A 169 13.73 -19.76 11.85
CA THR A 169 14.42 -20.23 10.62
C THR A 169 13.84 -19.63 9.35
N VAL A 170 13.02 -18.58 9.48
CA VAL A 170 12.56 -17.75 8.37
C VAL A 170 12.82 -16.28 8.67
N ASP A 171 13.16 -15.53 7.65
CA ASP A 171 13.17 -14.07 7.68
C ASP A 171 12.15 -13.55 6.66
N VAL A 172 11.08 -12.92 7.16
CA VAL A 172 9.98 -12.43 6.35
C VAL A 172 9.98 -10.92 6.37
N VAL A 173 10.14 -10.30 5.22
CA VAL A 173 10.19 -8.84 5.10
C VAL A 173 9.02 -8.35 4.26
N LYS A 174 8.12 -7.63 4.88
CA LYS A 174 6.94 -7.05 4.22
C LYS A 174 6.84 -5.54 4.50
N ARG A 175 6.30 -4.81 3.55
CA ARG A 175 5.86 -3.44 3.82
C ARG A 175 4.69 -3.49 4.79
N THR A 176 4.92 -3.06 6.02
CA THR A 176 3.87 -3.07 7.05
C THR A 176 3.07 -1.77 7.04
N CYS A 177 3.75 -0.67 6.79
CA CYS A 177 3.17 0.66 6.78
C CYS A 177 3.96 1.57 5.84
N GLY A 178 4.68 2.53 6.37
CA GLY A 178 5.65 3.38 5.66
C GLY A 178 7.06 2.78 5.62
N TYR A 179 7.26 1.59 6.13
CA TYR A 179 8.57 0.91 6.20
C TYR A 179 8.43 -0.60 5.95
N LEU A 180 9.55 -1.24 5.68
CA LEU A 180 9.67 -2.69 5.65
C LEU A 180 9.86 -3.21 7.08
N GLY A 181 9.17 -4.27 7.43
CA GLY A 181 9.25 -4.90 8.74
C GLY A 181 9.13 -6.41 8.66
N ASN A 182 9.51 -7.08 9.73
CA ASN A 182 9.35 -8.53 9.86
C ASN A 182 8.08 -8.84 10.69
N PRO A 183 6.95 -9.17 10.05
CA PRO A 183 5.69 -9.43 10.75
C PRO A 183 5.69 -10.75 11.54
N VAL A 184 6.68 -11.61 11.34
CA VAL A 184 6.86 -12.86 12.11
C VAL A 184 7.46 -12.55 13.48
N GLN A 185 8.41 -11.62 13.54
CA GLN A 185 9.04 -11.19 14.81
C GLN A 185 8.24 -10.08 15.50
N ARG A 186 7.60 -9.22 14.72
CA ARG A 186 6.72 -8.14 15.21
C ARG A 186 5.34 -8.29 14.57
N PRO A 187 4.44 -9.06 15.18
CA PRO A 187 3.10 -9.30 14.64
C PRO A 187 2.33 -8.02 14.38
N VAL A 188 1.65 -7.98 13.26
CA VAL A 188 0.75 -6.90 12.88
C VAL A 188 -0.68 -7.19 13.34
N ILE A 189 -1.53 -6.16 13.40
CA ILE A 189 -2.96 -6.33 13.68
C ILE A 189 -3.65 -7.11 12.56
N GLU A 190 -4.80 -7.72 12.87
CA GLU A 190 -5.55 -8.59 11.96
C GLU A 190 -5.87 -7.89 10.61
N GLY A 191 -6.37 -6.65 10.66
CA GLY A 191 -6.69 -5.90 9.45
C GLY A 191 -5.47 -5.60 8.58
N ARG A 192 -4.28 -5.44 9.18
CA ARG A 192 -3.03 -5.29 8.43
C ARG A 192 -2.61 -6.61 7.79
N GLN A 193 -2.77 -7.73 8.49
CA GLN A 193 -2.48 -9.04 7.92
C GLN A 193 -3.40 -9.35 6.74
N LYS A 194 -4.70 -9.05 6.85
CA LYS A 194 -5.66 -9.17 5.75
C LYS A 194 -5.27 -8.30 4.54
N GLU A 195 -4.85 -7.06 4.78
CA GLU A 195 -4.40 -6.16 3.72
C GLU A 195 -3.14 -6.71 3.02
N ILE A 196 -2.15 -7.21 3.76
CA ILE A 196 -0.94 -7.81 3.18
C ILE A 196 -1.29 -9.06 2.35
N CYS A 197 -2.19 -9.93 2.84
CA CYS A 197 -2.66 -11.10 2.11
C CYS A 197 -3.38 -10.75 0.80
N ALA A 198 -4.09 -9.64 0.79
CA ALA A 198 -4.89 -9.21 -0.36
C ALA A 198 -4.09 -8.48 -1.46
N ARG A 199 -2.81 -8.20 -1.23
CA ARG A 199 -1.97 -7.47 -2.19
C ARG A 199 -1.76 -8.23 -3.48
N VAL A 200 -2.00 -7.55 -4.59
CA VAL A 200 -1.71 -8.05 -5.93
C VAL A 200 -0.42 -7.41 -6.43
N LYS A 201 0.41 -8.19 -7.14
CA LYS A 201 1.61 -7.66 -7.80
C LYS A 201 1.22 -6.79 -8.98
N HIS A 202 1.84 -5.63 -9.10
CA HIS A 202 1.59 -4.68 -10.20
C HIS A 202 2.38 -5.01 -11.49
N MET A 203 3.28 -5.98 -11.42
CA MET A 203 3.94 -6.59 -12.58
C MET A 203 3.78 -8.10 -12.52
N LYS A 204 3.66 -8.71 -13.70
CA LYS A 204 3.66 -10.18 -13.83
C LYS A 204 5.11 -10.66 -13.99
N GLU A 205 5.40 -11.81 -13.40
CA GLU A 205 6.68 -12.46 -13.67
C GLU A 205 6.78 -12.80 -15.16
N PRO A 206 7.98 -12.68 -15.78
CA PRO A 206 8.17 -13.17 -17.12
C PRO A 206 7.78 -14.65 -17.17
N ARG A 207 6.98 -15.03 -18.15
CA ARG A 207 6.72 -16.47 -18.39
C ARG A 207 8.05 -17.12 -18.75
N SER A 208 8.47 -18.08 -17.95
CA SER A 208 9.64 -18.92 -18.19
C SER A 208 9.51 -19.72 -19.48
#